data_03d465c03838896245fe54e8c7f59d1c
#
_entry.id   03d465c03838896245fe54e8c7f59d1c
#
_cell.length_a   1.000
_cell.length_b   1.000
_cell.length_c   1.000
_cell.angle_alpha   90.00
_cell.angle_beta   90.00
_cell.angle_gamma   90.00
#
_symmetry.space_group_name_H-M   'P 1'
#
loop_
_entity.id
_entity.type
_entity.pdbx_description
1 polymer ?
#
loop_
_entity_poly.entity_id
_entity_poly.type
_entity_poly.pdbx_seq_one_letter_code
_entity_poly.pdbx_strand_id
1 'polypeptide(L)'
;MSAQTGGAPPAPGLDELIHAPVRLAAMAILAAVDEAEFTYLRDRIGATDGNLGAHLRKLEEAGYLRAAKSFEGRKPITRYSLTRDGRAAFRRYLDTLETMLSAGGEGR
;
A
#
# COMPACT_ATOMS: atom_id res chain seq x y z
N MET A 1 -15.67 17.22 -17.13
CA MET A 1 -15.35 17.06 -17.01
C MET A 1 -15.01 16.52 -17.00
N SER A 2 -15.02 16.16 -16.94
CA SER A 2 -14.79 15.63 -16.89
C SER A 2 -14.47 14.98 -16.62
N ALA A 3 -14.42 14.77 -16.33
CA ALA A 3 -14.10 14.20 -16.09
C ALA A 3 -13.90 13.34 -16.24
N GLN A 4 -13.93 13.10 -16.42
CA GLN A 4 -13.70 12.34 -16.69
C GLN A 4 -13.36 12.03 -17.40
N THR A 5 -13.28 12.40 -17.32
CA THR A 5 -12.88 12.12 -18.21
C THR A 5 -12.01 11.09 -18.45
N GLY A 6 -11.48 10.84 -19.17
CA GLY A 6 -10.61 9.75 -19.39
C GLY A 6 -11.23 8.55 -18.82
N GLY A 7 -10.79 7.45 -18.86
CA GLY A 7 -11.39 6.28 -18.28
C GLY A 7 -12.10 6.60 -16.98
N ALA A 8 -13.08 5.85 -16.64
CA ALA A 8 -13.79 6.07 -15.40
C ALA A 8 -12.79 6.02 -14.25
N PRO A 9 -12.86 6.96 -13.34
CA PRO A 9 -12.01 6.91 -12.16
C PRO A 9 -12.39 5.72 -11.31
N PRO A 10 -11.53 5.28 -10.43
CA PRO A 10 -11.93 4.28 -9.44
C PRO A 10 -13.10 4.81 -8.64
N ALA A 11 -13.83 3.92 -8.02
CA ALA A 11 -14.99 4.32 -7.24
C ALA A 11 -14.59 5.42 -6.26
N PRO A 12 -15.50 6.38 -6.02
CA PRO A 12 -15.17 7.48 -5.11
C PRO A 12 -14.70 6.97 -3.76
N GLY A 13 -13.64 7.57 -3.27
CA GLY A 13 -13.11 7.23 -1.98
C GLY A 13 -12.01 6.18 -1.97
N LEU A 14 -11.81 5.45 -3.07
CA LEU A 14 -10.68 4.54 -3.15
C LEU A 14 -9.40 5.33 -3.39
N ASP A 15 -8.42 5.08 -2.55
CA ASP A 15 -7.13 5.74 -2.64
C ASP A 15 -6.35 5.09 -3.80
N GLU A 16 -6.12 5.85 -4.86
CA GLU A 16 -5.45 5.32 -6.04
C GLU A 16 -4.02 4.90 -5.75
N LEU A 17 -3.39 5.54 -4.78
CA LEU A 17 -2.04 5.18 -4.41
C LEU A 17 -2.01 3.78 -3.82
N ILE A 18 -2.99 3.45 -3.00
CA ILE A 18 -3.09 2.11 -2.41
C ILE A 18 -3.66 1.11 -3.40
N HIS A 19 -4.53 1.57 -4.29
CA HIS A 19 -5.25 0.69 -5.21
C HIS A 19 -4.37 0.26 -6.39
N ALA A 20 -3.31 -0.44 -6.07
CA ALA A 20 -2.38 -1.02 -7.05
C ALA A 20 -1.85 -2.30 -6.41
N PRO A 21 -1.76 -3.39 -7.18
CA PRO A 21 -1.51 -4.72 -6.58
C PRO A 21 -0.30 -4.78 -5.63
N VAL A 22 0.84 -4.28 -6.06
CA VAL A 22 2.04 -4.38 -5.22
C VAL A 22 1.92 -3.47 -4.00
N ARG A 23 1.42 -2.25 -4.19
CA ARG A 23 1.28 -1.32 -3.08
C ARG A 23 0.22 -1.78 -2.09
N LEU A 24 -0.89 -2.31 -2.60
CA LEU A 24 -1.94 -2.85 -1.73
C LEU A 24 -1.40 -4.01 -0.89
N ALA A 25 -0.64 -4.91 -1.52
CA ALA A 25 -0.06 -6.04 -0.80
C ALA A 25 0.90 -5.56 0.28
N ALA A 26 1.74 -4.56 -0.04
CA ALA A 26 2.67 -4.03 0.95
C ALA A 26 1.93 -3.40 2.12
N MET A 27 0.90 -2.61 1.84
CA MET A 27 0.10 -1.99 2.91
C MET A 27 -0.56 -3.04 3.79
N ALA A 28 -1.08 -4.10 3.17
CA ALA A 28 -1.75 -5.16 3.92
C ALA A 28 -0.80 -5.90 4.84
N ILE A 29 0.40 -6.23 4.34
CA ILE A 29 1.39 -6.90 5.16
C ILE A 29 1.80 -6.01 6.33
N LEU A 30 2.08 -4.73 6.05
CA LEU A 30 2.54 -3.81 7.07
C LEU A 30 1.44 -3.40 8.04
N ALA A 31 0.18 -3.61 7.69
CA ALA A 31 -0.92 -3.41 8.63
C ALA A 31 -0.99 -4.55 9.64
N ALA A 32 -0.47 -5.72 9.29
CA ALA A 32 -0.54 -6.90 10.14
C ALA A 32 0.68 -7.05 11.05
N VAL A 33 1.78 -6.34 10.76
CA VAL A 33 3.00 -6.41 11.55
C VAL A 33 3.47 -5.00 11.87
N ASP A 34 4.34 -4.89 12.87
CA ASP A 34 4.85 -3.56 13.25
C ASP A 34 5.85 -3.04 12.23
N GLU A 35 6.70 -3.92 11.72
CA GLU A 35 7.67 -3.56 10.70
C GLU A 35 8.08 -4.81 9.94
N ALA A 36 8.63 -4.61 8.75
CA ALA A 36 9.09 -5.71 7.93
C ALA A 36 10.29 -5.28 7.10
N GLU A 37 11.22 -6.19 6.90
CA GLU A 37 12.38 -5.92 6.06
C GLU A 37 11.99 -5.94 4.59
N PHE A 38 12.76 -5.20 3.80
CA PHE A 38 12.57 -5.15 2.35
C PHE A 38 12.53 -6.56 1.75
N THR A 39 13.46 -7.42 2.15
CA THR A 39 13.53 -8.77 1.59
C THR A 39 12.31 -9.60 1.95
N TYR A 40 11.78 -9.42 3.14
CA TYR A 40 10.56 -10.12 3.55
C TYR A 40 9.38 -9.70 2.66
N LEU A 41 9.24 -8.39 2.46
CA LEU A 41 8.17 -7.88 1.60
C LEU A 41 8.34 -8.38 0.17
N ARG A 42 9.57 -8.33 -0.35
CA ARG A 42 9.85 -8.80 -1.70
C ARG A 42 9.43 -10.25 -1.89
N ASP A 43 9.83 -11.09 -0.95
CA ASP A 43 9.57 -12.52 -1.09
C ASP A 43 8.09 -12.84 -0.94
N ARG A 44 7.42 -12.16 -0.02
CA ARG A 44 5.98 -12.40 0.19
C ARG A 44 5.15 -11.88 -0.97
N ILE A 45 5.54 -10.77 -1.58
CA ILE A 45 4.78 -10.16 -2.66
C ILE A 45 5.15 -10.80 -4.01
N GLY A 46 6.39 -11.27 -4.14
CA GLY A 46 6.82 -11.88 -5.38
C GLY A 46 7.23 -10.87 -6.44
N ALA A 47 7.69 -9.70 -6.02
CA ALA A 47 8.11 -8.64 -6.93
C ALA A 47 9.63 -8.63 -7.07
N THR A 48 10.12 -8.01 -8.13
CA THR A 48 11.56 -7.78 -8.27
C THR A 48 11.98 -6.66 -7.33
N ASP A 49 13.28 -6.61 -7.04
CA ASP A 49 13.83 -5.55 -6.17
C ASP A 49 13.47 -4.16 -6.70
N GLY A 50 13.69 -3.94 -7.98
CA GLY A 50 13.44 -2.62 -8.58
C GLY A 50 11.96 -2.26 -8.57
N ASN A 51 11.11 -3.21 -8.88
CA ASN A 51 9.68 -2.98 -8.91
C ASN A 51 9.15 -2.66 -7.50
N LEU A 52 9.53 -3.49 -6.53
CA LEU A 52 9.08 -3.26 -5.15
C LEU A 52 9.65 -1.93 -4.62
N GLY A 53 10.93 -1.67 -4.88
CA GLY A 53 11.55 -0.43 -4.41
C GLY A 53 10.82 0.80 -4.91
N ALA A 54 10.45 0.79 -6.19
CA ALA A 54 9.73 1.92 -6.77
C ALA A 54 8.37 2.12 -6.11
N HIS A 55 7.65 1.03 -5.86
CA HIS A 55 6.34 1.11 -5.22
C HIS A 55 6.44 1.56 -3.77
N LEU A 56 7.41 1.04 -3.04
CA LEU A 56 7.59 1.46 -1.64
C LEU A 56 7.97 2.93 -1.55
N ARG A 57 8.78 3.42 -2.51
CA ARG A 57 9.14 4.82 -2.54
C ARG A 57 7.92 5.71 -2.74
N LYS A 58 7.00 5.32 -3.60
CA LYS A 58 5.76 6.08 -3.80
C LYS A 58 4.96 6.19 -2.52
N LEU A 59 4.85 5.10 -1.78
CA LEU A 59 4.13 5.10 -0.51
C LEU A 59 4.85 5.94 0.53
N GLU A 60 6.17 5.88 0.54
CA GLU A 60 6.96 6.67 1.48
C GLU A 60 6.83 8.16 1.17
N GLU A 61 6.89 8.54 -0.11
CA GLU A 61 6.76 9.94 -0.51
C GLU A 61 5.39 10.51 -0.16
N ALA A 62 4.38 9.66 -0.18
CA ALA A 62 3.03 10.09 0.20
C ALA A 62 2.84 10.16 1.72
N GLY A 63 3.85 9.76 2.49
CA GLY A 63 3.76 9.79 3.94
C GLY A 63 3.07 8.59 4.55
N TYR A 64 2.88 7.53 3.78
CA TYR A 64 2.20 6.33 4.28
C TYR A 64 3.17 5.33 4.91
N LEU A 65 4.42 5.35 4.52
CA LEU A 65 5.44 4.44 5.03
C LEU A 65 6.63 5.21 5.58
N ARG A 66 7.28 4.61 6.56
CA ARG A 66 8.57 5.05 7.06
C ARG A 66 9.58 3.95 6.74
N ALA A 67 10.74 4.36 6.22
CA ALA A 67 11.85 3.45 5.98
C ALA A 67 12.94 3.74 6.99
N ALA A 68 13.45 2.71 7.62
CA ALA A 68 14.53 2.82 8.59
C ALA A 68 15.69 1.95 8.11
N LYS A 69 16.83 2.58 7.88
CA LYS A 69 18.01 1.88 7.40
C LYS A 69 18.95 1.60 8.56
N SER A 70 19.50 0.39 8.57
CA SER A 70 20.43 -0.02 9.61
C SER A 70 21.37 -1.06 9.01
N PHE A 71 22.24 -1.60 9.87
CA PHE A 71 23.18 -2.63 9.45
C PHE A 71 23.12 -3.79 10.43
N GLU A 72 23.28 -4.99 9.89
CA GLU A 72 23.56 -6.18 10.69
C GLU A 72 24.94 -6.63 10.26
N GLY A 73 25.93 -6.35 11.09
CA GLY A 73 27.30 -6.51 10.69
C GLY A 73 27.59 -5.52 9.57
N ARG A 74 28.01 -6.03 8.41
CA ARG A 74 28.27 -5.20 7.24
C ARG A 74 27.11 -5.13 6.27
N LYS A 75 26.02 -5.84 6.58
CA LYS A 75 24.90 -5.96 5.65
C LYS A 75 23.90 -4.85 5.91
N PRO A 76 23.60 -4.03 4.90
CA PRO A 76 22.57 -3.01 5.07
C PRO A 76 21.18 -3.65 5.09
N ILE A 77 20.35 -3.15 6.00
CA ILE A 77 18.98 -3.65 6.17
C ILE A 77 18.07 -2.44 6.13
N THR A 78 16.99 -2.53 5.35
CA THR A 78 15.95 -1.51 5.36
C THR A 78 14.67 -2.12 5.89
N ARG A 79 14.10 -1.52 6.91
CA ARG A 79 12.83 -1.94 7.49
C ARG A 79 11.78 -0.88 7.25
N TYR A 80 10.57 -1.33 6.96
CA TYR A 80 9.44 -0.44 6.66
C TYR A 80 8.36 -0.63 7.69
N SER A 81 7.66 0.47 7.98
CA SER A 81 6.48 0.42 8.85
C SER A 81 5.46 1.42 8.35
N LEU A 82 4.20 1.20 8.68
CA LEU A 82 3.17 2.17 8.36
C LEU A 82 3.30 3.36 9.29
N THR A 83 3.11 4.54 8.73
CA THR A 83 2.96 5.74 9.55
C THR A 83 1.55 5.77 10.09
N ARG A 84 1.26 6.72 11.00
CA ARG A 84 -0.11 6.94 11.44
C ARG A 84 -1.01 7.24 10.24
N ASP A 85 -0.54 8.11 9.34
CA ASP A 85 -1.33 8.47 8.16
C ASP A 85 -1.54 7.28 7.24
N GLY A 86 -0.51 6.44 7.07
CA GLY A 86 -0.64 5.25 6.25
C GLY A 86 -1.65 4.27 6.83
N ARG A 87 -1.62 4.09 8.13
CA ARG A 87 -2.57 3.18 8.79
C ARG A 87 -4.00 3.71 8.64
N ALA A 88 -4.18 5.01 8.82
CA ALA A 88 -5.51 5.62 8.65
C ALA A 88 -5.98 5.52 7.20
N ALA A 89 -5.07 5.76 6.24
CA ALA A 89 -5.42 5.66 4.82
C ALA A 89 -5.83 4.24 4.45
N PHE A 90 -5.13 3.25 4.99
CA PHE A 90 -5.45 1.86 4.69
C PHE A 90 -6.82 1.48 5.27
N ARG A 91 -7.12 1.96 6.48
CA ARG A 91 -8.43 1.71 7.08
C ARG A 91 -9.53 2.31 6.22
N ARG A 92 -9.34 3.55 5.75
CA ARG A 92 -10.34 4.18 4.88
C ARG A 92 -10.50 3.39 3.58
N TYR A 93 -9.39 2.89 3.04
CA TYR A 93 -9.43 2.10 1.81
C TYR A 93 -10.28 0.85 2.01
N LEU A 94 -10.06 0.14 3.12
CA LEU A 94 -10.80 -1.08 3.40
C LEU A 94 -12.28 -0.80 3.65
N ASP A 95 -12.58 0.28 4.36
CA ASP A 95 -13.97 0.66 4.63
C ASP A 95 -14.71 0.97 3.34
N THR A 96 -14.06 1.70 2.44
CA THR A 96 -14.66 2.05 1.16
C THR A 96 -14.89 0.80 0.32
N LEU A 97 -13.90 -0.09 0.29
CA LEU A 97 -14.03 -1.32 -0.47
C LEU A 97 -15.16 -2.18 0.07
N GLU A 98 -15.25 -2.29 1.38
CA GLU A 98 -16.33 -3.05 2.01
C GLU A 98 -17.70 -2.48 1.66
N THR A 99 -17.82 -1.17 1.69
CA THR A 99 -19.06 -0.50 1.33
C THR A 99 -19.45 -0.81 -0.12
N MET A 100 -18.47 -0.78 -1.02
CA MET A 100 -18.72 -1.10 -2.42
C MET A 100 -19.20 -2.54 -2.60
N LEU A 101 -18.56 -3.46 -1.89
CA LEU A 101 -18.92 -4.87 -1.99
C LEU A 101 -20.30 -5.12 -1.43
N SER A 102 -20.63 -4.48 -0.32
CA SER A 102 -21.96 -4.62 0.29
C SER A 102 -23.04 -4.07 -0.61
N ALA A 103 -22.80 -2.89 -1.21
CA ALA A 103 -23.77 -2.30 -2.12
C ALA A 103 -23.99 -3.18 -3.34
N GLY A 104 -22.90 -3.73 -3.89
CA GLY A 104 -23.01 -4.64 -5.01
C GLY A 104 -23.78 -5.89 -4.66
N GLY A 105 -23.56 -6.43 -3.47
CA GLY A 105 -24.29 -7.62 -3.01
C GLY A 105 -25.76 -7.35 -2.82
N GLU A 106 -26.10 -6.17 -2.30
CA GLU A 106 -27.48 -5.82 -2.08
C GLU A 106 -28.25 -5.56 -3.35
N GLY A 107 -27.56 -5.25 -4.41
CA GLY A 107 -28.20 -4.99 -5.69
C GLY A 107 -28.70 -6.23 -6.40
N ARG A 108 -28.56 -7.39 -5.83
CA ARG A 108 -28.95 -8.64 -6.48
C ARG A 108 -30.36 -9.04 -6.21
#